data_ec321033663d5a26181bb6acd03e09b3
#
_entry.id   ec321033663d5a26181bb6acd03e09b3
#
_cell.length_a   1.000
_cell.length_b   1.000
_cell.length_c   1.000
_cell.angle_alpha   90.00
_cell.angle_beta   90.00
_cell.angle_gamma   90.00
#
_symmetry.space_group_name_H-M   'P 1'
#
loop_
_entity.id
_entity.type
_entity.pdbx_description
1 polymer ?
#
loop_
_entity_poly.entity_id
_entity_poly.type
_entity_poly.pdbx_seq_one_letter_code
_entity_poly.pdbx_strand_id
1 'polypeptide(L)'
;MEYIIRDEQVKDVGQVRFLLQAAFSTDAESRLVDALRANGKAVISLVAVCAEDVLGHILFSPITTSPPAEARGIGLAPVAVLPDFQSQGIGSQLIQAGLQLCQELEFDYCVVLGSPEYYHRFGFEKADEHGLENEYGAGEEFMVLHFTDRPASGLVRYVSEFAMFSL
;
A
#
# COMPACT_ATOMS: atom_id res chain seq x y z
N MET A 1 -10.85 9.04 -20.50
CA MET A 1 -10.97 9.82 -19.26
C MET A 1 -9.60 10.30 -18.83
N GLU A 2 -9.49 11.55 -18.53
CA GLU A 2 -8.24 12.13 -18.08
C GLU A 2 -8.26 12.30 -16.55
N TYR A 3 -7.21 11.86 -15.91
CA TYR A 3 -7.00 12.05 -14.48
C TYR A 3 -5.53 12.25 -14.19
N ILE A 4 -5.23 12.84 -13.05
CA ILE A 4 -3.86 13.00 -12.58
C ILE A 4 -3.67 12.26 -11.27
N ILE A 5 -2.43 11.88 -10.98
CA ILE A 5 -2.04 11.29 -9.70
C ILE A 5 -1.19 12.31 -8.98
N ARG A 6 -1.56 12.62 -7.74
CA ARG A 6 -0.85 13.57 -6.90
C ARG A 6 -0.97 13.18 -5.43
N ASP A 7 -0.20 13.86 -4.59
CA ASP A 7 -0.31 13.65 -3.14
C ASP A 7 -1.71 14.02 -2.64
N GLU A 8 -2.19 13.24 -1.67
CA GLU A 8 -3.43 13.54 -0.97
C GLU A 8 -3.29 14.87 -0.22
N GLN A 9 -4.32 15.71 -0.32
CA GLN A 9 -4.41 16.98 0.40
C GLN A 9 -5.53 16.90 1.43
N VAL A 10 -5.53 17.85 2.38
CA VAL A 10 -6.56 17.87 3.43
C VAL A 10 -7.97 17.89 2.83
N LYS A 11 -8.16 18.62 1.73
CA LYS A 11 -9.45 18.70 1.06
C LYS A 11 -9.95 17.37 0.50
N ASP A 12 -9.05 16.40 0.30
CA ASP A 12 -9.40 15.11 -0.28
C ASP A 12 -9.89 14.09 0.75
N VAL A 13 -9.65 14.34 2.04
CA VAL A 13 -9.86 13.34 3.11
C VAL A 13 -11.29 12.79 3.11
N GLY A 14 -12.28 13.65 2.96
CA GLY A 14 -13.67 13.21 2.93
C GLY A 14 -13.99 12.30 1.75
N GLN A 15 -13.48 12.64 0.57
CA GLN A 15 -13.69 11.82 -0.62
C GLN A 15 -12.93 10.49 -0.54
N VAL A 16 -11.72 10.50 0.03
CA VAL A 16 -10.95 9.26 0.24
C VAL A 16 -11.71 8.33 1.19
N ARG A 17 -12.27 8.87 2.28
CA ARG A 17 -13.08 8.09 3.22
C ARG A 17 -14.28 7.46 2.54
N PHE A 18 -14.99 8.23 1.73
CA PHE A 18 -16.14 7.74 0.95
C PHE A 18 -15.72 6.64 -0.02
N LEU A 19 -14.62 6.86 -0.75
CA LEU A 19 -14.09 5.93 -1.72
C LEU A 19 -13.76 4.58 -1.06
N LEU A 20 -13.10 4.60 0.09
CA LEU A 20 -12.72 3.38 0.79
C LEU A 20 -13.95 2.61 1.27
N GLN A 21 -14.97 3.32 1.74
CA GLN A 21 -16.23 2.68 2.15
C GLN A 21 -16.99 2.09 0.96
N ALA A 22 -16.87 2.71 -0.21
CA ALA A 22 -17.52 2.21 -1.42
C ALA A 22 -16.79 1.01 -2.03
N ALA A 23 -15.45 0.98 -1.93
CA ALA A 23 -14.63 -0.06 -2.56
C ALA A 23 -14.54 -1.33 -1.71
N PHE A 24 -14.65 -1.23 -0.39
CA PHE A 24 -14.53 -2.35 0.54
C PHE A 24 -15.87 -2.62 1.23
N SER A 25 -16.04 -3.87 1.66
CA SER A 25 -17.32 -4.31 2.25
C SER A 25 -17.57 -3.79 3.67
N THR A 26 -16.52 -3.28 4.34
CA THR A 26 -16.63 -2.75 5.71
C THR A 26 -15.95 -1.38 5.77
N ASP A 27 -16.07 -0.70 6.93
CA ASP A 27 -15.38 0.56 7.16
C ASP A 27 -13.97 0.40 7.71
N ALA A 28 -13.46 -0.84 7.78
CA ALA A 28 -12.14 -1.11 8.37
C ALA A 28 -11.03 -0.37 7.64
N GLU A 29 -11.05 -0.38 6.31
CA GLU A 29 -10.01 0.29 5.51
C GLU A 29 -10.05 1.80 5.69
N SER A 30 -11.24 2.42 5.70
CA SER A 30 -11.35 3.87 5.92
C SER A 30 -10.89 4.26 7.32
N ARG A 31 -11.21 3.46 8.32
CA ARG A 31 -10.76 3.69 9.70
C ARG A 31 -9.25 3.52 9.83
N LEU A 32 -8.68 2.53 9.15
CA LEU A 32 -7.23 2.33 9.12
C LEU A 32 -6.53 3.55 8.55
N VAL A 33 -6.98 4.05 7.41
CA VAL A 33 -6.37 5.21 6.76
C VAL A 33 -6.47 6.45 7.65
N ASP A 34 -7.62 6.68 8.29
CA ASP A 34 -7.76 7.79 9.23
C ASP A 34 -6.77 7.67 10.40
N ALA A 35 -6.60 6.47 10.94
CA ALA A 35 -5.66 6.23 12.05
C ALA A 35 -4.21 6.44 11.61
N LEU A 36 -3.85 5.96 10.43
CA LEU A 36 -2.49 6.14 9.90
C LEU A 36 -2.17 7.61 9.68
N ARG A 37 -3.13 8.39 9.16
CA ARG A 37 -2.94 9.85 9.03
C ARG A 37 -2.77 10.51 10.39
N ALA A 38 -3.64 10.18 11.33
CA ALA A 38 -3.64 10.81 12.65
C ALA A 38 -2.33 10.55 13.41
N ASN A 39 -1.71 9.39 13.18
CA ASN A 39 -0.51 8.97 13.89
C ASN A 39 0.79 9.23 13.09
N GLY A 40 0.69 9.97 11.98
CA GLY A 40 1.86 10.33 11.18
C GLY A 40 2.51 9.17 10.45
N LYS A 41 1.76 8.10 10.17
CA LYS A 41 2.27 6.88 9.55
C LYS A 41 1.89 6.72 8.09
N ALA A 42 1.18 7.68 7.51
CA ALA A 42 0.89 7.71 6.08
C ALA A 42 2.10 8.30 5.35
N VAL A 43 3.10 7.47 5.07
CA VAL A 43 4.37 7.92 4.47
C VAL A 43 4.15 8.40 3.05
N ILE A 44 3.39 7.64 2.27
CA ILE A 44 2.99 8.00 0.92
C ILE A 44 1.48 7.84 0.85
N SER A 45 0.79 8.89 0.43
CA SER A 45 -0.64 8.83 0.19
C SER A 45 -0.93 9.57 -1.10
N LEU A 46 -1.37 8.84 -2.13
CA LEU A 46 -1.64 9.39 -3.45
C LEU A 46 -3.11 9.23 -3.81
N VAL A 47 -3.61 10.21 -4.54
CA VAL A 47 -4.97 10.18 -5.08
C VAL A 47 -4.93 10.29 -6.59
N ALA A 48 -5.86 9.60 -7.26
CA ALA A 48 -6.13 9.78 -8.68
C ALA A 48 -7.36 10.70 -8.79
N VAL A 49 -7.21 11.83 -9.44
CA VAL A 49 -8.22 12.89 -9.45
C VAL A 49 -8.60 13.24 -10.87
N CYS A 50 -9.89 13.24 -11.16
CA CYS A 50 -10.46 13.72 -12.41
C CYS A 50 -11.31 14.95 -12.09
N ALA A 51 -10.91 16.12 -12.62
CA ALA A 51 -11.49 17.40 -12.23
C ALA A 51 -11.37 17.57 -10.70
N GLU A 52 -12.50 17.55 -9.98
CA GLU A 52 -12.47 17.69 -8.51
C GLU A 52 -12.81 16.37 -7.80
N ASP A 53 -12.97 15.28 -8.55
CA ASP A 53 -13.41 14.01 -8.00
C ASP A 53 -12.24 13.06 -7.77
N VAL A 54 -12.14 12.51 -6.56
CA VAL A 54 -11.15 11.47 -6.25
C VAL A 54 -11.69 10.12 -6.70
N LEU A 55 -10.99 9.50 -7.64
CA LEU A 55 -11.38 8.23 -8.23
C LEU A 55 -10.65 7.04 -7.61
N GLY A 56 -9.47 7.28 -7.07
CA GLY A 56 -8.65 6.22 -6.49
C GLY A 56 -7.69 6.75 -5.43
N HIS A 57 -7.17 5.84 -4.60
CA HIS A 57 -6.29 6.17 -3.51
C HIS A 57 -5.34 5.00 -3.23
N ILE A 58 -4.10 5.31 -2.87
CA ILE A 58 -3.12 4.34 -2.40
C ILE A 58 -2.36 4.92 -1.22
N LEU A 59 -2.03 4.06 -0.26
CA LEU A 59 -1.28 4.45 0.92
C LEU A 59 -0.16 3.45 1.21
N PHE A 60 0.99 3.98 1.60
CA PHE A 60 2.12 3.19 2.06
C PHE A 60 2.47 3.61 3.48
N SER A 61 2.76 2.64 4.33
CA SER A 61 3.07 2.87 5.73
C SER A 61 4.32 2.10 6.15
N PRO A 62 4.97 2.50 7.27
CA PRO A 62 6.20 1.85 7.70
C PRO A 62 5.97 0.39 8.10
N ILE A 63 7.02 -0.42 7.90
CA ILE A 63 7.09 -1.77 8.47
C ILE A 63 8.40 -1.90 9.23
N THR A 64 8.48 -2.89 10.10
CA THR A 64 9.72 -3.28 10.78
C THR A 64 9.94 -4.76 10.57
N THR A 65 11.17 -5.21 10.83
CA THR A 65 11.50 -6.64 10.81
C THR A 65 12.01 -7.07 12.18
N SER A 66 11.78 -8.33 12.51
CA SER A 66 12.27 -8.95 13.73
C SER A 66 13.07 -10.20 13.34
N PRO A 67 14.40 -10.23 13.57
CA PRO A 67 15.22 -9.18 14.15
C PRO A 67 15.35 -7.97 13.22
N PRO A 68 15.69 -6.79 13.80
CA PRO A 68 15.84 -5.58 12.98
C PRO A 68 16.94 -5.76 11.94
N ALA A 69 16.68 -5.23 10.73
CA ALA A 69 17.62 -5.26 9.62
C ALA A 69 17.95 -3.83 9.17
N GLU A 70 19.09 -3.65 8.50
CA GLU A 70 19.47 -2.34 7.98
C GLU A 70 18.60 -1.91 6.80
N ALA A 71 18.10 -2.86 6.01
CA ALA A 71 17.24 -2.56 4.88
C ALA A 71 15.95 -1.91 5.36
N ARG A 72 15.55 -0.84 4.65
CA ARG A 72 14.34 -0.08 4.96
C ARG A 72 13.18 -0.59 4.13
N GLY A 73 12.15 -1.12 4.79
CA GLY A 73 10.97 -1.62 4.14
C GLY A 73 9.77 -0.71 4.32
N ILE A 74 8.82 -0.83 3.40
CA ILE A 74 7.56 -0.10 3.44
C ILE A 74 6.44 -1.05 3.01
N GLY A 75 5.24 -0.85 3.55
CA GLY A 75 4.09 -1.69 3.23
C GLY A 75 3.06 -0.95 2.40
N LEU A 76 2.57 -1.60 1.36
CA LEU A 76 1.51 -1.09 0.49
C LEU A 76 0.17 -1.60 1.00
N ALA A 77 -0.67 -0.71 1.53
CA ALA A 77 -2.07 -0.99 1.89
C ALA A 77 -2.72 0.25 2.48
N PRO A 78 -3.96 0.56 2.14
CA PRO A 78 -4.74 -0.06 1.07
C PRO A 78 -4.53 0.61 -0.29
N VAL A 79 -5.02 -0.03 -1.35
CA VAL A 79 -5.21 0.59 -2.65
C VAL A 79 -6.66 0.37 -3.06
N ALA A 80 -7.31 1.41 -3.53
CA ALA A 80 -8.73 1.36 -3.86
C ALA A 80 -9.07 2.27 -5.02
N VAL A 81 -10.08 1.85 -5.81
CA VAL A 81 -10.65 2.63 -6.91
C VAL A 81 -12.15 2.58 -6.74
N LEU A 82 -12.83 3.71 -6.98
CA LEU A 82 -14.31 3.74 -6.96
C LEU A 82 -14.87 2.64 -7.86
N PRO A 83 -15.92 1.93 -7.43
CA PRO A 83 -16.43 0.78 -8.19
C PRO A 83 -16.72 1.06 -9.66
N ASP A 84 -17.27 2.23 -9.98
CA ASP A 84 -17.60 2.59 -11.36
C ASP A 84 -16.38 2.85 -12.24
N PHE A 85 -15.19 2.98 -11.64
CA PHE A 85 -13.95 3.29 -12.35
C PHE A 85 -12.91 2.17 -12.27
N GLN A 86 -13.29 1.02 -11.73
CA GLN A 86 -12.40 -0.14 -11.65
C GLN A 86 -12.17 -0.76 -13.02
N SER A 87 -11.10 -1.54 -13.16
CA SER A 87 -10.72 -2.24 -14.39
C SER A 87 -10.38 -1.30 -15.56
N GLN A 88 -9.95 -0.08 -15.25
CA GLN A 88 -9.52 0.92 -16.24
C GLN A 88 -8.05 1.32 -16.08
N GLY A 89 -7.32 0.60 -15.23
CA GLY A 89 -5.89 0.84 -15.03
C GLY A 89 -5.53 1.86 -13.97
N ILE A 90 -6.50 2.46 -13.28
CA ILE A 90 -6.23 3.50 -12.27
C ILE A 90 -5.43 2.92 -11.10
N GLY A 91 -5.84 1.75 -10.59
CA GLY A 91 -5.12 1.09 -9.51
C GLY A 91 -3.68 0.77 -9.87
N SER A 92 -3.46 0.26 -11.08
CA SER A 92 -2.10 -0.04 -11.57
C SER A 92 -1.25 1.22 -11.66
N GLN A 93 -1.80 2.33 -12.11
CA GLN A 93 -1.09 3.59 -12.20
C GLN A 93 -0.75 4.15 -10.82
N LEU A 94 -1.66 4.02 -9.85
CA LEU A 94 -1.39 4.40 -8.47
C LEU A 94 -0.25 3.57 -7.88
N ILE A 95 -0.26 2.27 -8.12
CA ILE A 95 0.80 1.37 -7.64
C ILE A 95 2.14 1.78 -8.24
N GLN A 96 2.21 1.97 -9.56
CA GLN A 96 3.45 2.36 -10.23
C GLN A 96 3.98 3.70 -9.71
N ALA A 97 3.12 4.69 -9.56
CA ALA A 97 3.51 6.00 -9.03
C ALA A 97 4.02 5.90 -7.58
N GLY A 98 3.33 5.10 -6.76
CA GLY A 98 3.73 4.90 -5.37
C GLY A 98 5.05 4.16 -5.23
N LEU A 99 5.27 3.13 -6.04
CA LEU A 99 6.53 2.38 -6.03
C LEU A 99 7.71 3.26 -6.46
N GLN A 100 7.49 4.15 -7.44
CA GLN A 100 8.52 5.10 -7.84
C GLN A 100 8.88 6.04 -6.69
N LEU A 101 7.89 6.53 -5.95
CA LEU A 101 8.15 7.37 -4.77
C LEU A 101 8.89 6.62 -3.68
N CYS A 102 8.61 5.32 -3.49
CA CYS A 102 9.35 4.50 -2.54
C CYS A 102 10.84 4.50 -2.87
N GLN A 103 11.18 4.38 -4.15
CA GLN A 103 12.58 4.42 -4.59
C GLN A 103 13.20 5.79 -4.36
N GLU A 104 12.48 6.86 -4.68
CA GLU A 104 12.95 8.23 -4.49
C GLU A 104 13.18 8.56 -3.02
N LEU A 105 12.39 7.95 -2.11
CA LEU A 105 12.54 8.10 -0.67
C LEU A 105 13.57 7.11 -0.08
N GLU A 106 14.26 6.38 -0.96
CA GLU A 106 15.35 5.48 -0.59
C GLU A 106 14.93 4.29 0.27
N PHE A 107 13.72 3.77 0.06
CA PHE A 107 13.35 2.48 0.62
C PHE A 107 14.04 1.36 -0.17
N ASP A 108 14.39 0.29 0.53
CA ASP A 108 15.10 -0.85 -0.06
C ASP A 108 14.13 -1.88 -0.63
N TYR A 109 12.93 -1.98 -0.06
CA TYR A 109 11.93 -2.93 -0.52
C TYR A 109 10.52 -2.52 -0.08
N CYS A 110 9.54 -3.08 -0.80
CA CYS A 110 8.12 -2.91 -0.48
C CYS A 110 7.47 -4.28 -0.33
N VAL A 111 6.59 -4.42 0.66
CA VAL A 111 5.80 -5.64 0.82
C VAL A 111 4.33 -5.35 0.59
N VAL A 112 3.60 -6.39 0.19
CA VAL A 112 2.15 -6.30 -0.03
C VAL A 112 1.50 -7.65 0.28
N LEU A 113 0.27 -7.60 0.76
CA LEU A 113 -0.62 -8.76 0.85
C LEU A 113 -1.67 -8.61 -0.24
N GLY A 114 -1.65 -9.48 -1.24
CA GLY A 114 -2.58 -9.39 -2.35
C GLY A 114 -2.47 -10.54 -3.33
N SER A 115 -3.20 -10.42 -4.43
CA SER A 115 -3.22 -11.45 -5.47
C SER A 115 -1.84 -11.59 -6.12
N PRO A 116 -1.24 -12.79 -6.10
CA PRO A 116 0.07 -12.99 -6.73
C PRO A 116 0.08 -12.66 -8.23
N GLU A 117 -0.96 -13.05 -8.97
CA GLU A 117 -1.05 -12.75 -10.40
C GLU A 117 -1.06 -11.25 -10.67
N TYR A 118 -1.78 -10.50 -9.85
CA TYR A 118 -1.88 -9.06 -10.03
C TYR A 118 -0.56 -8.36 -9.70
N TYR A 119 0.02 -8.65 -8.54
CA TYR A 119 1.21 -7.95 -8.07
C TYR A 119 2.49 -8.41 -8.77
N HIS A 120 2.51 -9.63 -9.31
CA HIS A 120 3.64 -10.10 -10.11
C HIS A 120 3.89 -9.17 -11.32
N ARG A 121 2.85 -8.55 -11.86
CA ARG A 121 2.97 -7.61 -12.98
C ARG A 121 3.85 -6.40 -12.66
N PHE A 122 3.99 -6.04 -11.38
CA PHE A 122 4.82 -4.92 -10.94
C PHE A 122 6.21 -5.35 -10.50
N GLY A 123 6.52 -6.64 -10.61
CA GLY A 123 7.81 -7.19 -10.21
C GLY A 123 7.84 -7.80 -8.82
N PHE A 124 6.71 -7.84 -8.11
CA PHE A 124 6.65 -8.50 -6.80
C PHE A 124 6.82 -10.01 -6.96
N GLU A 125 7.52 -10.60 -5.99
CA GLU A 125 7.76 -12.03 -5.90
C GLU A 125 7.32 -12.54 -4.52
N LYS A 126 7.22 -13.87 -4.36
CA LYS A 126 6.85 -14.45 -3.07
C LYS A 126 7.87 -14.07 -2.01
N ALA A 127 7.41 -13.49 -0.92
CA ALA A 127 8.30 -12.97 0.12
C ALA A 127 9.07 -14.09 0.83
N ASP A 128 8.48 -15.27 0.99
CA ASP A 128 9.14 -16.40 1.65
C ASP A 128 10.36 -16.92 0.87
N GLU A 129 10.38 -16.74 -0.44
CA GLU A 129 11.53 -17.10 -1.27
C GLU A 129 12.70 -16.11 -1.06
N HIS A 130 12.44 -14.99 -0.41
CA HIS A 130 13.43 -13.94 -0.12
C HIS A 130 13.72 -13.78 1.38
N GLY A 131 13.31 -14.77 2.19
CA GLY A 131 13.63 -14.78 3.61
C GLY A 131 12.73 -13.90 4.48
N LEU A 132 11.61 -13.43 3.94
CA LEU A 132 10.67 -12.58 4.67
C LEU A 132 9.42 -13.36 5.04
N GLU A 133 9.03 -13.26 6.32
CA GLU A 133 7.81 -13.84 6.85
C GLU A 133 6.88 -12.72 7.33
N ASN A 134 5.62 -13.04 7.56
CA ASN A 134 4.65 -12.06 8.05
C ASN A 134 3.97 -12.54 9.31
N GLU A 135 3.48 -11.60 10.11
CA GLU A 135 2.83 -11.88 11.39
C GLU A 135 1.43 -12.47 11.26
N TYR A 136 0.88 -12.47 10.05
CA TYR A 136 -0.49 -12.98 9.80
C TYR A 136 -0.51 -14.43 9.35
N GLY A 137 0.64 -15.04 9.09
CA GLY A 137 0.71 -16.41 8.60
C GLY A 137 0.26 -16.54 7.14
N ALA A 138 0.25 -15.45 6.39
CA ALA A 138 -0.13 -15.46 4.99
C ALA A 138 0.93 -16.18 4.15
N GLY A 139 0.50 -16.90 3.12
CA GLY A 139 1.36 -17.68 2.23
C GLY A 139 1.73 -16.93 0.95
N GLU A 140 1.25 -17.43 -0.19
CA GLU A 140 1.63 -16.91 -1.50
C GLU A 140 1.25 -15.45 -1.72
N GLU A 141 0.23 -14.96 -1.04
CA GLU A 141 -0.25 -13.57 -1.16
C GLU A 141 0.66 -12.57 -0.46
N PHE A 142 1.63 -13.01 0.35
CA PHE A 142 2.63 -12.11 0.91
C PHE A 142 3.80 -11.99 -0.06
N MET A 143 3.99 -10.80 -0.62
CA MET A 143 4.91 -10.56 -1.71
C MET A 143 5.84 -9.40 -1.42
N VAL A 144 7.00 -9.40 -2.07
CA VAL A 144 8.04 -8.38 -1.91
C VAL A 144 8.57 -7.91 -3.26
N LEU A 145 8.84 -6.61 -3.35
CA LEU A 145 9.57 -6.01 -4.46
C LEU A 145 10.81 -5.32 -3.89
N HIS A 146 11.99 -5.76 -4.32
CA HIS A 146 13.25 -5.13 -3.91
C HIS A 146 13.61 -4.00 -4.85
N PHE A 147 13.98 -2.85 -4.28
CA PHE A 147 14.47 -1.70 -5.03
C PHE A 147 16.00 -1.65 -5.06
N THR A 148 16.65 -2.29 -4.09
CA THR A 148 18.11 -2.33 -3.95
C THR A 148 18.56 -3.74 -3.65
N ASP A 149 19.89 -3.97 -3.67
CA ASP A 149 20.46 -5.27 -3.33
C ASP A 149 20.68 -5.46 -1.84
N ARG A 150 20.27 -4.49 -1.01
CA ARG A 150 20.46 -4.58 0.43
C ARG A 150 19.63 -5.74 0.99
N PRO A 151 20.25 -6.69 1.74
CA PRO A 151 19.51 -7.85 2.21
C PRO A 151 18.39 -7.48 3.18
N ALA A 152 17.25 -8.11 2.99
CA ALA A 152 16.11 -8.00 3.89
C ALA A 152 15.70 -9.41 4.30
N SER A 153 15.47 -9.61 5.59
CA SER A 153 15.04 -10.92 6.12
C SER A 153 14.35 -10.74 7.46
N GLY A 154 13.63 -11.76 7.88
CA GLY A 154 12.99 -11.80 9.18
C GLY A 154 11.48 -11.70 9.11
N LEU A 155 10.87 -11.55 10.30
CA LEU A 155 9.43 -11.42 10.43
C LEU A 155 9.04 -9.95 10.21
N VAL A 156 8.24 -9.71 9.17
CA VAL A 156 7.72 -8.38 8.86
C VAL A 156 6.53 -8.08 9.79
N ARG A 157 6.60 -6.91 10.42
CA ARG A 157 5.51 -6.39 11.25
C ARG A 157 5.01 -5.07 10.69
N TYR A 158 3.71 -5.01 10.46
CA TYR A 158 3.05 -3.76 10.12
C TYR A 158 2.87 -2.91 11.38
N VAL A 159 2.63 -1.61 11.22
CA VAL A 159 2.35 -0.75 12.36
C VAL A 159 1.06 -1.19 13.07
N SER A 160 0.94 -0.85 14.35
CA SER A 160 -0.11 -1.39 15.21
C SER A 160 -1.54 -1.05 14.77
N GLU A 161 -1.70 -0.01 13.98
CA GLU A 161 -3.02 0.37 13.43
C GLU A 161 -3.64 -0.75 12.58
N PHE A 162 -2.82 -1.61 12.00
CA PHE A 162 -3.29 -2.77 11.24
C PHE A 162 -3.87 -3.89 12.11
N ALA A 163 -3.78 -3.78 13.43
CA ALA A 163 -4.29 -4.82 14.33
C ALA A 163 -5.81 -5.02 14.23
N MET A 164 -6.54 -4.06 13.64
CA MET A 164 -7.97 -4.22 13.41
C MET A 164 -8.29 -5.26 12.32
N PHE A 165 -7.29 -5.69 11.56
CA PHE A 165 -7.42 -6.74 10.57
C PHE A 165 -6.90 -8.04 11.16
N SER A 166 -7.74 -9.06 11.28
CA SER A 166 -7.32 -10.40 11.67
C SER A 166 -7.44 -11.30 10.46
N LEU A 167 -6.33 -11.90 10.10
CA LEU A 167 -6.26 -12.81 8.96
C LEU A 167 -6.15 -14.25 9.45
#